data_3a6f771eb38bae07c45445118275bb9f
#
_entry.id   3a6f771eb38bae07c45445118275bb9f
#
_cell.length_a   1.000
_cell.length_b   1.000
_cell.length_c   1.000
_cell.angle_alpha   90.00
_cell.angle_beta   90.00
_cell.angle_gamma   90.00
#
_symmetry.space_group_name_H-M   'P 1'
#
loop_
_entity.id
_entity.type
_entity.pdbx_description
1 polymer ?
#
loop_
_entity_poly.entity_id
_entity_poly.type
_entity_poly.pdbx_seq_one_letter_code
_entity_poly.pdbx_strand_id
1 'polypeptide(L)'
;MVSPVLEIIKDVASIAGAVVSISAALAVLLKPLRHWLKDAVKKSCGVDEINESIATINADVSEMKEDTKAITTKIDTALDMLHVQHKASCDTIRGEMLQIYYRYLPYQAIPYYVAEQFSKLATDYASLGGNSFMTETIIPTVKGWQVITDPDYFNGIK
;
A
#
# COMPACT_ATOMS: atom_id res chain seq x y z
N MET A 1 -3.44 9.02 14.33
CA MET A 1 -3.62 7.57 14.02
C MET A 1 -3.19 7.37 12.57
N VAL A 2 -2.13 6.62 12.34
CA VAL A 2 -1.66 6.31 10.98
C VAL A 2 -2.59 5.23 10.41
N SER A 3 -3.06 5.42 9.17
CA SER A 3 -3.95 4.46 8.50
C SER A 3 -3.27 3.08 8.39
N PRO A 4 -3.95 1.97 8.73
CA PRO A 4 -3.39 0.62 8.60
C PRO A 4 -2.95 0.30 7.16
N VAL A 5 -3.56 0.93 6.16
CA VAL A 5 -3.17 0.81 4.75
C VAL A 5 -1.79 1.42 4.49
N LEU A 6 -1.47 2.55 5.15
CA LEU A 6 -0.16 3.20 4.99
C LEU A 6 0.96 2.38 5.66
N GLU A 7 0.67 1.69 6.75
CA GLU A 7 1.60 0.75 7.38
C GLU A 7 1.88 -0.45 6.46
N ILE A 8 0.84 -1.05 5.88
CA ILE A 8 1.00 -2.16 4.93
C ILE A 8 1.83 -1.74 3.71
N ILE A 9 1.60 -0.54 3.15
CA ILE A 9 2.39 -0.02 2.02
C ILE A 9 3.85 0.20 2.42
N LYS A 10 4.11 0.74 3.61
CA LYS A 10 5.46 0.90 4.16
C LYS A 10 6.16 -0.45 4.37
N ASP A 11 5.45 -1.42 4.89
CA ASP A 11 6.00 -2.76 5.14
C ASP A 11 6.31 -3.48 3.83
N VAL A 12 5.42 -3.40 2.83
CA VAL A 12 5.65 -3.96 1.48
C VAL A 12 6.83 -3.25 0.78
N ALA A 13 6.92 -1.94 0.87
CA ALA A 13 8.05 -1.17 0.31
C ALA A 13 9.37 -1.51 1.04
N SER A 14 9.33 -1.73 2.36
CA SER A 14 10.48 -2.16 3.16
C SER A 14 10.95 -3.56 2.77
N ILE A 15 10.01 -4.50 2.57
CA ILE A 15 10.31 -5.87 2.12
C ILE A 15 10.89 -5.87 0.70
N ALA A 16 10.32 -5.08 -0.21
CA ALA A 16 10.86 -4.94 -1.58
C ALA A 16 12.28 -4.36 -1.56
N GLY A 17 12.53 -3.33 -0.76
CA GLY A 17 13.87 -2.75 -0.56
C GLY A 17 14.86 -3.75 0.04
N ALA A 18 14.42 -4.56 1.00
CA ALA A 18 15.26 -5.61 1.62
C ALA A 18 15.64 -6.71 0.61
N VAL A 19 14.70 -7.15 -0.23
CA VAL A 19 14.94 -8.17 -1.26
C VAL A 19 15.97 -7.68 -2.29
N VAL A 20 15.83 -6.43 -2.75
CA VAL A 20 16.81 -5.82 -3.69
C VAL A 20 18.18 -5.66 -3.03
N SER A 21 18.23 -5.26 -1.77
CA SER A 21 19.47 -5.09 -1.01
C SER A 21 20.17 -6.44 -0.76
N ILE A 22 19.43 -7.50 -0.47
CA ILE A 22 19.95 -8.85 -0.29
C ILE A 22 20.51 -9.39 -1.62
N SER A 23 19.84 -9.14 -2.74
CA SER A 23 20.30 -9.56 -4.07
C SER A 23 21.59 -8.84 -4.47
N ALA A 24 21.71 -7.54 -4.18
CA ALA A 24 22.92 -6.76 -4.42
C ALA A 24 24.08 -7.20 -3.49
N ALA A 25 23.80 -7.44 -2.21
CA ALA A 25 24.78 -7.93 -1.24
C ALA A 25 25.30 -9.32 -1.60
N LEU A 26 24.42 -10.23 -2.05
CA LEU A 26 24.79 -11.55 -2.55
C LEU A 26 25.70 -11.45 -3.79
N ALA A 27 25.41 -10.56 -4.73
CA ALA A 27 26.23 -10.36 -5.92
C ALA A 27 27.64 -9.83 -5.58
N VAL A 28 27.75 -8.96 -4.55
CA VAL A 28 29.04 -8.43 -4.07
C VAL A 28 29.82 -9.49 -3.30
N LEU A 29 29.17 -10.29 -2.46
CA LEU A 29 29.79 -11.36 -1.68
C LEU A 29 30.24 -12.55 -2.53
N LEU A 30 29.56 -12.83 -3.65
CA LEU A 30 29.92 -13.92 -4.54
C LEU A 30 31.19 -13.63 -5.37
N LYS A 31 31.52 -12.36 -5.62
CA LYS A 31 32.78 -11.99 -6.32
C LYS A 31 34.06 -12.38 -5.56
N PRO A 32 34.25 -12.00 -4.29
CA PRO A 32 35.45 -12.42 -3.53
C PRO A 32 35.48 -13.93 -3.24
N LEU A 33 34.30 -14.55 -3.02
CA LEU A 33 34.20 -15.99 -2.81
C LEU A 33 34.68 -16.77 -4.04
N ARG A 34 34.36 -16.29 -5.22
CA ARG A 34 34.79 -16.87 -6.51
C ARG A 34 36.31 -16.73 -6.72
N HIS A 35 36.93 -15.64 -6.26
CA HIS A 35 38.37 -15.45 -6.27
C HIS A 35 39.06 -16.37 -5.26
N TRP A 36 38.59 -16.40 -4.04
CA TRP A 36 39.12 -17.24 -2.97
C TRP A 36 39.02 -18.75 -3.33
N LEU A 37 37.88 -19.18 -3.90
CA LEU A 37 37.70 -20.54 -4.40
C LEU A 37 38.69 -20.88 -5.54
N LYS A 38 38.93 -19.96 -6.49
CA LYS A 38 39.94 -20.18 -7.53
C LYS A 38 41.35 -20.35 -6.98
N ASP A 39 41.70 -19.58 -5.96
CA ASP A 39 43.03 -19.67 -5.33
C ASP A 39 43.18 -20.89 -4.43
N ALA A 40 42.11 -21.30 -3.74
CA ALA A 40 42.06 -22.54 -2.97
C ALA A 40 42.14 -23.81 -3.85
N VAL A 41 41.46 -23.77 -5.02
CA VAL A 41 41.47 -24.85 -6.03
C VAL A 41 42.85 -25.04 -6.65
N LYS A 42 43.58 -23.96 -6.86
CA LYS A 42 45.00 -24.07 -7.33
C LYS A 42 45.94 -24.73 -6.32
N LYS A 43 45.56 -24.76 -5.04
CA LYS A 43 46.37 -25.29 -3.95
C LYS A 43 46.03 -26.71 -3.50
N SER A 44 44.94 -27.29 -3.90
CA SER A 44 44.44 -28.57 -3.40
C SER A 44 44.01 -29.50 -4.53
N CYS A 45 44.56 -30.68 -4.63
CA CYS A 45 44.23 -31.72 -5.61
C CYS A 45 42.81 -32.31 -5.35
N GLY A 46 41.78 -31.63 -5.72
CA GLY A 46 40.39 -32.08 -5.66
C GLY A 46 39.55 -31.37 -6.72
N VAL A 47 40.13 -31.16 -7.89
CA VAL A 47 39.55 -30.29 -8.97
C VAL A 47 38.18 -30.74 -9.42
N ASP A 48 37.87 -32.01 -9.43
CA ASP A 48 36.63 -32.55 -9.95
C ASP A 48 35.43 -32.33 -8.97
N GLU A 49 35.64 -32.57 -7.66
CA GLU A 49 34.60 -32.35 -6.63
C GLU A 49 34.22 -30.85 -6.49
N ILE A 50 35.24 -29.99 -6.66
CA ILE A 50 35.01 -28.54 -6.57
C ILE A 50 34.30 -28.03 -7.82
N ASN A 51 34.57 -28.55 -8.99
CA ASN A 51 33.87 -28.20 -10.22
C ASN A 51 32.39 -28.63 -10.16
N GLU A 52 32.08 -29.79 -9.59
CA GLU A 52 30.72 -30.26 -9.35
C GLU A 52 30.00 -29.35 -8.34
N SER A 53 30.65 -28.98 -7.25
CA SER A 53 30.09 -28.02 -6.27
C SER A 53 29.83 -26.64 -6.88
N ILE A 54 30.76 -26.16 -7.72
CA ILE A 54 30.56 -24.87 -8.45
C ILE A 54 29.39 -24.95 -9.44
N ALA A 55 29.25 -26.08 -10.13
CA ALA A 55 28.14 -26.30 -11.04
C ALA A 55 26.80 -26.28 -10.28
N THR A 56 26.72 -26.94 -9.14
CA THR A 56 25.53 -26.94 -8.26
C THR A 56 25.22 -25.55 -7.75
N ILE A 57 26.22 -24.82 -7.21
CA ILE A 57 26.02 -23.44 -6.73
C ILE A 57 25.56 -22.51 -7.87
N ASN A 58 26.08 -22.68 -9.08
CA ASN A 58 25.64 -21.87 -10.23
C ASN A 58 24.20 -22.21 -10.64
N ALA A 59 23.77 -23.45 -10.52
CA ALA A 59 22.39 -23.85 -10.76
C ALA A 59 21.46 -23.23 -9.71
N ASP A 60 21.80 -23.34 -8.42
CA ASP A 60 21.05 -22.76 -7.30
C ASP A 60 20.94 -21.23 -7.42
N VAL A 61 22.02 -20.55 -7.80
CA VAL A 61 22.03 -19.10 -8.04
C VAL A 61 21.14 -18.71 -9.21
N SER A 62 21.07 -19.56 -10.24
CA SER A 62 20.18 -19.31 -11.38
C SER A 62 18.71 -19.47 -11.00
N GLU A 63 18.39 -20.51 -10.24
CA GLU A 63 17.05 -20.75 -9.69
C GLU A 63 16.61 -19.60 -8.76
N MET A 64 17.50 -19.18 -7.82
CA MET A 64 17.22 -18.03 -6.96
C MET A 64 16.97 -16.74 -7.74
N LYS A 65 17.63 -16.54 -8.87
CA LYS A 65 17.38 -15.37 -9.73
C LYS A 65 16.00 -15.40 -10.35
N GLU A 66 15.56 -16.56 -10.83
CA GLU A 66 14.23 -16.74 -11.39
C GLU A 66 13.14 -16.54 -10.34
N ASP A 67 13.33 -17.11 -9.15
CA ASP A 67 12.44 -16.95 -8.01
C ASP A 67 12.35 -15.48 -7.58
N THR A 68 13.49 -14.79 -7.50
CA THR A 68 13.51 -13.36 -7.16
C THR A 68 12.73 -12.53 -8.19
N LYS A 69 12.88 -12.84 -9.48
CA LYS A 69 12.12 -12.18 -10.54
C LYS A 69 10.63 -12.45 -10.44
N ALA A 70 10.25 -13.69 -10.15
CA ALA A 70 8.86 -14.07 -9.97
C ALA A 70 8.23 -13.37 -8.74
N ILE A 71 8.96 -13.26 -7.63
CA ILE A 71 8.54 -12.53 -6.44
C ILE A 71 8.37 -11.04 -6.74
N THR A 72 9.33 -10.43 -7.43
CA THR A 72 9.24 -9.01 -7.83
C THR A 72 7.99 -8.75 -8.66
N THR A 73 7.70 -9.59 -9.66
CA THR A 73 6.50 -9.46 -10.48
C THR A 73 5.21 -9.58 -9.65
N LYS A 74 5.17 -10.50 -8.68
CA LYS A 74 4.03 -10.65 -7.78
C LYS A 74 3.84 -9.42 -6.88
N ILE A 75 4.93 -8.85 -6.39
CA ILE A 75 4.90 -7.61 -5.59
C ILE A 75 4.35 -6.45 -6.42
N ASP A 76 4.84 -6.25 -7.63
CA ASP A 76 4.37 -5.19 -8.52
C ASP A 76 2.86 -5.34 -8.81
N THR A 77 2.42 -6.58 -9.11
CA THR A 77 1.00 -6.86 -9.31
C THR A 77 0.16 -6.56 -8.05
N ALA A 78 0.65 -6.92 -6.87
CA ALA A 78 -0.03 -6.64 -5.61
C ALA A 78 -0.11 -5.13 -5.31
N LEU A 79 0.94 -4.38 -5.61
CA LEU A 79 0.96 -2.92 -5.48
C LEU A 79 -0.04 -2.25 -6.42
N ASP A 80 -0.14 -2.70 -7.67
CA ASP A 80 -1.12 -2.20 -8.62
C ASP A 80 -2.55 -2.47 -8.14
N MET A 81 -2.83 -3.68 -7.65
CA MET A 81 -4.14 -4.03 -7.08
C MET A 81 -4.48 -3.16 -5.87
N LEU A 82 -3.53 -2.93 -4.96
CA LEU A 82 -3.72 -2.06 -3.80
C LEU A 82 -4.00 -0.62 -4.22
N HIS A 83 -3.31 -0.12 -5.24
CA HIS A 83 -3.54 1.22 -5.78
C HIS A 83 -4.96 1.37 -6.36
N VAL A 84 -5.42 0.40 -7.14
CA VAL A 84 -6.78 0.38 -7.68
C VAL A 84 -7.82 0.30 -6.56
N GLN A 85 -7.63 -0.56 -5.57
CA GLN A 85 -8.53 -0.69 -4.43
C GLN A 85 -8.59 0.59 -3.60
N HIS A 86 -7.45 1.21 -3.34
CA HIS A 86 -7.36 2.48 -2.64
C HIS A 86 -8.15 3.58 -3.34
N LYS A 87 -7.97 3.71 -4.66
CA LYS A 87 -8.72 4.67 -5.48
C LYS A 87 -10.23 4.40 -5.44
N ALA A 88 -10.64 3.14 -5.60
CA ALA A 88 -12.04 2.76 -5.54
C ALA A 88 -12.67 3.07 -4.18
N SER A 89 -11.95 2.82 -3.08
CA SER A 89 -12.39 3.15 -1.73
C SER A 89 -12.56 4.67 -1.54
N CYS A 90 -11.62 5.45 -2.04
CA CYS A 90 -11.67 6.92 -1.99
C CYS A 90 -12.89 7.45 -2.79
N ASP A 91 -13.14 6.92 -3.99
CA ASP A 91 -14.26 7.31 -4.83
C ASP A 91 -15.61 6.90 -4.22
N THR A 92 -15.70 5.76 -3.56
CA THR A 92 -16.89 5.29 -2.84
C THR A 92 -17.24 6.24 -1.69
N ILE A 93 -16.26 6.52 -0.80
CA ILE A 93 -16.46 7.42 0.34
C ILE A 93 -16.85 8.82 -0.15
N ARG A 94 -16.20 9.32 -1.20
CA ARG A 94 -16.56 10.58 -1.84
C ARG A 94 -18.01 10.59 -2.32
N GLY A 95 -18.45 9.52 -2.96
CA GLY A 95 -19.83 9.36 -3.46
C GLY A 95 -20.84 9.42 -2.31
N GLU A 96 -20.60 8.72 -1.22
CA GLU A 96 -21.47 8.73 -0.03
C GLU A 96 -21.52 10.12 0.61
N MET A 97 -20.37 10.79 0.76
CA MET A 97 -20.33 12.16 1.30
C MET A 97 -21.07 13.16 0.43
N LEU A 98 -20.93 13.09 -0.90
CA LEU A 98 -21.66 13.95 -1.83
C LEU A 98 -23.19 13.67 -1.80
N GLN A 99 -23.58 12.40 -1.66
CA GLN A 99 -24.97 12.03 -1.50
C GLN A 99 -25.59 12.66 -0.24
N ILE A 100 -24.88 12.62 0.89
CA ILE A 100 -25.31 13.30 2.12
C ILE A 100 -25.36 14.81 1.88
N TYR A 101 -24.31 15.39 1.31
CA TYR A 101 -24.25 16.82 1.03
C TYR A 101 -25.45 17.30 0.20
N TYR A 102 -25.72 16.73 -0.96
CA TYR A 102 -26.81 17.15 -1.82
C TYR A 102 -28.19 16.91 -1.21
N ARG A 103 -28.35 15.87 -0.39
CA ARG A 103 -29.60 15.57 0.30
C ARG A 103 -29.97 16.67 1.31
N TYR A 104 -29.01 17.18 2.05
CA TYR A 104 -29.24 18.14 3.14
C TYR A 104 -28.89 19.58 2.79
N LEU A 105 -28.29 19.83 1.62
CA LEU A 105 -27.97 21.17 1.14
C LEU A 105 -29.13 22.15 1.16
N PRO A 106 -30.40 21.79 0.76
CA PRO A 106 -31.52 22.71 0.78
C PRO A 106 -31.89 23.18 2.18
N TYR A 107 -31.63 22.37 3.18
CA TYR A 107 -32.00 22.62 4.57
C TYR A 107 -30.93 23.32 5.36
N GLN A 108 -29.65 23.20 4.92
CA GLN A 108 -28.46 23.60 5.69
C GLN A 108 -28.48 23.07 7.13
N ALA A 109 -29.14 21.94 7.32
CA ALA A 109 -29.34 21.26 8.58
C ALA A 109 -29.20 19.74 8.36
N ILE A 110 -28.68 19.03 9.33
CA ILE A 110 -28.38 17.61 9.22
C ILE A 110 -28.78 16.88 10.52
N PRO A 111 -29.40 15.67 10.45
CA PRO A 111 -29.69 14.87 11.63
C PRO A 111 -28.39 14.49 12.34
N TYR A 112 -28.42 14.43 13.69
CA TYR A 112 -27.25 14.11 14.50
C TYR A 112 -26.52 12.83 14.05
N TYR A 113 -27.26 11.74 13.83
CA TYR A 113 -26.67 10.45 13.41
C TYR A 113 -26.02 10.52 12.02
N VAL A 114 -26.57 11.35 11.10
CA VAL A 114 -25.98 11.56 9.78
C VAL A 114 -24.72 12.45 9.88
N ALA A 115 -24.73 13.44 10.78
CA ALA A 115 -23.56 14.27 11.04
C ALA A 115 -22.38 13.43 11.59
N GLU A 116 -22.66 12.49 12.49
CA GLU A 116 -21.69 11.55 13.01
C GLU A 116 -21.13 10.64 11.90
N GLN A 117 -22.02 10.06 11.08
CA GLN A 117 -21.60 9.25 9.92
C GLN A 117 -20.73 10.08 8.95
N PHE A 118 -21.15 11.30 8.63
CA PHE A 118 -20.39 12.19 7.73
C PHE A 118 -19.00 12.52 8.31
N SER A 119 -18.92 12.77 9.61
CA SER A 119 -17.65 13.05 10.27
C SER A 119 -16.68 11.86 10.20
N LYS A 120 -17.19 10.63 10.32
CA LYS A 120 -16.40 9.41 10.15
C LYS A 120 -15.93 9.27 8.72
N LEU A 121 -16.83 9.40 7.73
CA LEU A 121 -16.46 9.37 6.31
C LEU A 121 -15.41 10.42 5.97
N ALA A 122 -15.52 11.64 6.52
CA ALA A 122 -14.56 12.72 6.31
C ALA A 122 -13.17 12.37 6.86
N THR A 123 -13.11 11.70 8.01
CA THR A 123 -11.86 11.22 8.60
C THR A 123 -11.23 10.13 7.74
N ASP A 124 -12.02 9.15 7.31
CA ASP A 124 -11.56 8.06 6.45
C ASP A 124 -11.08 8.59 5.09
N TYR A 125 -11.82 9.54 4.50
CA TYR A 125 -11.45 10.20 3.24
C TYR A 125 -10.12 10.95 3.34
N ALA A 126 -9.92 11.70 4.42
CA ALA A 126 -8.68 12.41 4.67
C ALA A 126 -7.49 11.45 4.85
N SER A 127 -7.70 10.32 5.52
CA SER A 127 -6.67 9.27 5.71
C SER A 127 -6.25 8.61 4.40
N LEU A 128 -7.15 8.57 3.42
CA LEU A 128 -6.90 8.08 2.06
C LEU A 128 -6.33 9.15 1.11
N GLY A 129 -5.94 10.32 1.61
CA GLY A 129 -5.36 11.38 0.77
C GLY A 129 -6.38 12.01 -0.18
N GLY A 130 -7.62 12.19 0.29
CA GLY A 130 -8.70 12.79 -0.48
C GLY A 130 -8.38 14.15 -1.09
N ASN A 131 -9.11 14.53 -2.15
CA ASN A 131 -8.83 15.73 -2.92
C ASN A 131 -9.24 17.04 -2.21
N SER A 132 -8.67 18.16 -2.67
CA SER A 132 -8.88 19.50 -2.10
C SER A 132 -10.34 19.96 -2.16
N PHE A 133 -11.10 19.62 -3.21
CA PHE A 133 -12.52 20.03 -3.31
C PHE A 133 -13.36 19.51 -2.14
N MET A 134 -13.18 18.24 -1.77
CA MET A 134 -13.90 17.67 -0.63
C MET A 134 -13.42 18.26 0.69
N THR A 135 -12.12 18.38 0.87
CA THR A 135 -11.51 18.83 2.13
C THR A 135 -11.64 20.33 2.37
N GLU A 136 -11.63 21.14 1.32
CA GLU A 136 -11.66 22.59 1.41
C GLU A 136 -13.07 23.18 1.25
N THR A 137 -13.97 22.46 0.59
CA THR A 137 -15.31 22.97 0.29
C THR A 137 -16.41 22.16 0.98
N ILE A 138 -16.56 20.88 0.65
CA ILE A 138 -17.72 20.09 1.09
C ILE A 138 -17.68 19.82 2.59
N ILE A 139 -16.55 19.34 3.12
CA ILE A 139 -16.44 19.00 4.53
C ILE A 139 -16.64 20.22 5.44
N PRO A 140 -16.01 21.39 5.19
CA PRO A 140 -16.25 22.59 6.00
C PRO A 140 -17.71 23.07 5.90
N THR A 141 -18.33 23.00 4.71
CA THR A 141 -19.72 23.41 4.52
C THR A 141 -20.67 22.57 5.39
N VAL A 142 -20.57 21.24 5.33
CA VAL A 142 -21.42 20.34 6.13
C VAL A 142 -21.16 20.51 7.63
N LYS A 143 -19.92 20.71 8.04
CA LYS A 143 -19.58 20.98 9.45
C LYS A 143 -20.16 22.29 9.97
N GLY A 144 -20.45 23.24 9.10
CA GLY A 144 -21.12 24.49 9.44
C GLY A 144 -22.65 24.41 9.53
N TRP A 145 -23.24 23.29 9.15
CA TRP A 145 -24.70 23.14 9.19
C TRP A 145 -25.24 22.93 10.61
N GLN A 146 -26.51 23.26 10.82
CA GLN A 146 -27.19 23.01 12.08
C GLN A 146 -27.38 21.50 12.29
N VAL A 147 -26.98 20.98 13.44
CA VAL A 147 -27.24 19.58 13.81
C VAL A 147 -28.58 19.48 14.55
N ILE A 148 -29.45 18.66 14.00
CA ILE A 148 -30.83 18.47 14.52
C ILE A 148 -30.89 17.15 15.28
N THR A 149 -31.32 17.22 16.53
CA THR A 149 -31.53 16.05 17.39
C THR A 149 -32.97 15.53 17.40
N ASP A 150 -33.91 16.34 16.95
CA ASP A 150 -35.32 15.94 16.82
C ASP A 150 -35.50 15.04 15.58
N PRO A 151 -35.90 13.76 15.75
CA PRO A 151 -36.08 12.82 14.66
C PRO A 151 -37.23 13.22 13.69
N ASP A 152 -38.19 14.00 14.16
CA ASP A 152 -39.36 14.37 13.36
C ASP A 152 -39.18 15.68 12.57
N TYR A 153 -38.09 16.39 12.80
CA TYR A 153 -37.82 17.67 12.13
C TYR A 153 -37.92 17.57 10.60
N PHE A 154 -37.31 16.54 10.00
CA PHE A 154 -37.31 16.36 8.54
C PHE A 154 -38.59 15.70 7.99
N ASN A 155 -39.42 15.08 8.85
CA ASN A 155 -40.69 14.47 8.45
C ASN A 155 -41.80 15.53 8.20
N GLY A 156 -41.66 16.70 8.78
CA GLY A 156 -42.61 17.82 8.63
C GLY A 156 -42.32 18.71 7.41
N ILE A 157 -41.19 18.52 6.72
CA ILE A 157 -40.78 19.30 5.55
C ILE A 157 -41.18 18.52 4.30
N LYS A 158 -42.40 18.70 3.81
CA LYS A 158 -42.87 18.21 2.50
C LYS A 158 -42.85 19.32 1.47
#